data_41fc9e765f4cb03e0cf490556b7cec69
#
_entry.id   41fc9e765f4cb03e0cf490556b7cec69
#
_cell.length_a   1.000
_cell.length_b   1.000
_cell.length_c   1.000
_cell.angle_alpha   90.00
_cell.angle_beta   90.00
_cell.angle_gamma   90.00
#
_symmetry.space_group_name_H-M   'P 1'
#
loop_
_entity.id
_entity.type
_entity.pdbx_description
1 polymer ?
#
loop_
_entity_poly.entity_id
_entity_poly.type
_entity_poly.pdbx_seq_one_letter_code
_entity_poly.pdbx_strand_id
1 'polypeptide(L)'
;LPCFITPGKVFEIGNLGIGTGGSVSNTGISLFKLGVDTQLLTCVGDDMVSQMILESIAVHHPILIENIKILENQHGSYTMVFSPENQDRTLIHYPGTNENFVIEHIDFELLNETSIFHLGYPPLLPRLVDEDGFELELLYSKVKESGVVTSLDLSLPDPHGNTSSADWKKILKRVLPFVEIFLPSIEEIVFMLRKSDYLTWNGEVLPYLTKQYMEDLADEILELGAAVSGFKLGNLGMYLKTSSDLRHFQNLETMVDVSEWMGVNLWQPAFQVEVQGTTGAGDSAYAGFLAELLQGSGPVQTLKMACAVGACNVEDADSVRGISARKEILKRIDQGWQVSPEVLPS
;
A
#
# COMPACT_ATOMS: atom_id res chain seq x y z
N LEU A 1 4.24 27.20 2.26
CA LEU A 1 5.52 26.96 1.55
C LEU A 1 6.54 26.50 2.59
N PRO A 2 7.38 25.51 2.26
CA PRO A 2 8.45 25.08 3.15
C PRO A 2 9.30 26.27 3.60
N CYS A 3 9.75 26.25 4.85
CA CYS A 3 10.46 27.40 5.46
C CYS A 3 11.78 27.76 4.75
N PHE A 4 12.32 26.88 3.91
CA PHE A 4 13.52 27.13 3.11
C PHE A 4 13.25 27.84 1.77
N ILE A 5 11.98 27.93 1.33
CA ILE A 5 11.63 28.64 0.09
C ILE A 5 11.32 30.08 0.40
N THR A 6 12.21 30.99 -0.03
CA THR A 6 12.04 32.45 0.13
C THR A 6 11.63 33.06 -1.20
N PRO A 7 10.51 33.80 -1.29
CA PRO A 7 10.07 34.43 -2.52
C PRO A 7 11.16 35.30 -3.15
N GLY A 8 11.34 35.21 -4.46
CA GLY A 8 12.29 36.02 -5.21
C GLY A 8 13.78 35.61 -5.04
N LYS A 9 14.06 34.49 -4.38
CA LYS A 9 15.44 33.96 -4.27
C LYS A 9 15.63 32.76 -5.17
N VAL A 10 16.86 32.58 -5.64
CA VAL A 10 17.33 31.38 -6.36
C VAL A 10 18.03 30.48 -5.35
N PHE A 11 17.71 29.19 -5.42
CA PHE A 11 18.35 28.16 -4.61
C PHE A 11 19.03 27.15 -5.56
N GLU A 12 20.28 26.86 -5.31
CA GLU A 12 20.96 25.77 -6.00
C GLU A 12 20.61 24.46 -5.32
N ILE A 13 20.29 23.45 -6.12
CA ILE A 13 19.96 22.11 -5.67
C ILE A 13 20.87 21.08 -6.37
N GLY A 14 20.92 19.86 -5.87
CA GLY A 14 21.61 18.75 -6.50
C GLY A 14 20.92 18.25 -7.77
N ASN A 15 21.37 17.11 -8.26
CA ASN A 15 20.79 16.46 -9.45
C ASN A 15 19.33 16.09 -9.20
N LEU A 16 18.50 16.26 -10.25
CA LEU A 16 17.15 15.76 -10.26
C LEU A 16 17.16 14.22 -10.36
N GLY A 17 16.55 13.55 -9.39
CA GLY A 17 16.18 12.14 -9.50
C GLY A 17 14.73 12.02 -9.96
N ILE A 18 14.45 11.06 -10.83
CA ILE A 18 13.11 10.73 -11.30
C ILE A 18 12.87 9.27 -10.96
N GLY A 19 11.72 8.98 -10.37
CA GLY A 19 11.31 7.63 -10.00
C GLY A 19 9.79 7.49 -10.01
N THR A 20 9.31 6.27 -9.96
CA THR A 20 7.89 5.99 -9.81
C THR A 20 7.44 6.23 -8.37
N GLY A 21 6.14 6.43 -8.18
CA GLY A 21 5.51 6.60 -6.88
C GLY A 21 4.04 6.20 -6.93
N GLY A 22 3.45 6.08 -5.74
CA GLY A 22 2.07 5.62 -5.58
C GLY A 22 1.94 4.10 -5.64
N SER A 23 0.84 3.60 -5.07
CA SER A 23 0.61 2.16 -4.88
C SER A 23 0.66 1.36 -6.19
N VAL A 24 0.04 1.86 -7.28
CA VAL A 24 0.01 1.13 -8.56
C VAL A 24 1.42 0.79 -9.04
N SER A 25 2.32 1.79 -9.06
CA SER A 25 3.71 1.56 -9.49
C SER A 25 4.48 0.76 -8.46
N ASN A 26 4.46 1.17 -7.19
CA ASN A 26 5.32 0.58 -6.17
C ASN A 26 4.93 -0.88 -5.88
N THR A 27 3.64 -1.14 -5.59
CA THR A 27 3.15 -2.50 -5.34
C THR A 27 3.21 -3.35 -6.60
N GLY A 28 2.75 -2.80 -7.74
CA GLY A 28 2.68 -3.56 -8.98
C GLY A 28 4.05 -3.93 -9.55
N ILE A 29 5.01 -3.01 -9.59
CA ILE A 29 6.38 -3.32 -10.04
C ILE A 29 7.05 -4.29 -9.07
N SER A 30 6.82 -4.16 -7.76
CA SER A 30 7.34 -5.10 -6.76
C SER A 30 6.79 -6.51 -6.98
N LEU A 31 5.48 -6.67 -7.23
CA LEU A 31 4.87 -7.95 -7.58
C LEU A 31 5.49 -8.56 -8.85
N PHE A 32 5.64 -7.75 -9.90
CA PHE A 32 6.26 -8.19 -11.13
C PHE A 32 7.71 -8.68 -10.92
N LYS A 33 8.52 -7.94 -10.14
CA LYS A 33 9.90 -8.34 -9.80
C LYS A 33 9.96 -9.61 -8.96
N LEU A 34 8.93 -9.86 -8.12
CA LEU A 34 8.78 -11.11 -7.38
C LEU A 34 8.34 -12.30 -8.24
N GLY A 35 8.03 -12.06 -9.53
CA GLY A 35 7.65 -13.07 -10.49
C GLY A 35 6.15 -13.34 -10.57
N VAL A 36 5.33 -12.41 -10.11
CA VAL A 36 3.86 -12.45 -10.24
C VAL A 36 3.46 -11.85 -11.59
N ASP A 37 2.58 -12.51 -12.32
CA ASP A 37 1.92 -11.92 -13.48
C ASP A 37 1.04 -10.77 -13.02
N THR A 38 1.38 -9.55 -13.45
CA THR A 38 0.84 -8.32 -12.87
C THR A 38 0.38 -7.36 -13.96
N GLN A 39 -0.83 -6.85 -13.81
CA GLN A 39 -1.40 -5.82 -14.66
C GLN A 39 -1.62 -4.55 -13.84
N LEU A 40 -1.23 -3.39 -14.39
CA LEU A 40 -1.40 -2.10 -13.75
C LEU A 40 -2.61 -1.39 -14.36
N LEU A 41 -3.59 -1.07 -13.52
CA LEU A 41 -4.81 -0.35 -13.90
C LEU A 41 -4.77 1.05 -13.30
N THR A 42 -4.57 2.06 -14.14
CA THR A 42 -4.56 3.47 -13.73
C THR A 42 -4.79 4.37 -14.94
N CYS A 43 -4.86 5.67 -14.70
CA CYS A 43 -4.96 6.68 -15.75
C CYS A 43 -3.77 7.62 -15.68
N VAL A 44 -3.27 8.01 -16.85
CA VAL A 44 -2.32 9.11 -17.04
C VAL A 44 -2.90 10.12 -18.02
N GLY A 45 -2.34 11.32 -18.09
CA GLY A 45 -2.71 12.29 -19.12
C GLY A 45 -1.96 12.07 -20.43
N ASP A 46 -2.04 13.05 -21.33
CA ASP A 46 -1.33 13.07 -22.60
C ASP A 46 -0.16 14.08 -22.60
N ASP A 47 0.24 14.52 -21.42
CA ASP A 47 1.33 15.48 -21.21
C ASP A 47 2.71 14.81 -21.06
N MET A 48 3.76 15.64 -20.98
CA MET A 48 5.14 15.19 -20.81
C MET A 48 5.35 14.38 -19.51
N VAL A 49 4.69 14.77 -18.42
CA VAL A 49 4.81 14.06 -17.14
C VAL A 49 4.24 12.64 -17.27
N SER A 50 3.11 12.50 -17.94
CA SER A 50 2.51 11.19 -18.24
C SER A 50 3.42 10.30 -19.07
N GLN A 51 4.12 10.86 -20.07
CA GLN A 51 5.10 10.11 -20.84
C GLN A 51 6.25 9.62 -19.95
N MET A 52 6.78 10.49 -19.07
CA MET A 52 7.83 10.11 -18.12
C MET A 52 7.37 9.00 -17.17
N ILE A 53 6.10 9.02 -16.70
CA ILE A 53 5.53 7.96 -15.88
C ILE A 53 5.52 6.64 -16.64
N LEU A 54 4.99 6.62 -17.87
CA LEU A 54 4.93 5.42 -18.71
C LEU A 54 6.32 4.86 -19.00
N GLU A 55 7.28 5.71 -19.35
CA GLU A 55 8.67 5.29 -19.59
C GLU A 55 9.33 4.71 -18.34
N SER A 56 9.09 5.33 -17.17
CA SER A 56 9.63 4.87 -15.88
C SER A 56 9.07 3.50 -15.47
N ILE A 57 7.83 3.19 -15.83
CA ILE A 57 7.22 1.87 -15.60
C ILE A 57 7.70 0.87 -16.65
N ALA A 58 7.69 1.25 -17.93
CA ALA A 58 8.04 0.38 -19.04
C ALA A 58 9.51 -0.10 -19.02
N VAL A 59 10.40 0.63 -18.33
CA VAL A 59 11.81 0.21 -18.14
C VAL A 59 11.90 -1.12 -17.40
N HIS A 60 10.92 -1.44 -16.54
CA HIS A 60 10.85 -2.73 -15.84
C HIS A 60 10.31 -3.84 -16.76
N HIS A 61 9.23 -3.57 -17.49
CA HIS A 61 8.74 -4.39 -18.60
C HIS A 61 7.61 -3.66 -19.34
N PRO A 62 7.59 -3.69 -20.70
CA PRO A 62 6.54 -3.02 -21.48
C PRO A 62 5.10 -3.49 -21.18
N ILE A 63 4.90 -4.75 -20.80
CA ILE A 63 3.58 -5.30 -20.46
C ILE A 63 2.88 -4.53 -19.34
N LEU A 64 3.65 -3.92 -18.43
CA LEU A 64 3.11 -3.20 -17.27
C LEU A 64 2.33 -1.93 -17.65
N ILE A 65 2.52 -1.40 -18.86
CA ILE A 65 1.82 -0.20 -19.31
C ILE A 65 0.63 -0.49 -20.24
N GLU A 66 0.38 -1.74 -20.63
CA GLU A 66 -0.63 -2.09 -21.64
C GLU A 66 -2.05 -1.74 -21.22
N ASN A 67 -2.36 -1.79 -19.92
CA ASN A 67 -3.69 -1.50 -19.37
C ASN A 67 -3.78 -0.12 -18.71
N ILE A 68 -2.75 0.73 -18.85
CA ILE A 68 -2.78 2.12 -18.38
C ILE A 68 -3.55 2.98 -19.41
N LYS A 69 -4.63 3.61 -18.98
CA LYS A 69 -5.43 4.48 -19.85
C LYS A 69 -4.84 5.87 -19.98
N ILE A 70 -4.76 6.38 -21.21
CA ILE A 70 -4.37 7.77 -21.48
C ILE A 70 -5.62 8.61 -21.63
N LEU A 71 -5.77 9.62 -20.79
CA LEU A 71 -6.89 10.56 -20.82
C LEU A 71 -6.48 11.82 -21.56
N GLU A 72 -7.17 12.10 -22.68
CA GLU A 72 -6.90 13.27 -23.53
C GLU A 72 -7.14 14.60 -22.79
N ASN A 73 -6.28 15.58 -23.04
CA ASN A 73 -6.31 16.92 -22.43
C ASN A 73 -6.25 16.92 -20.90
N GLN A 74 -5.62 15.91 -20.30
CA GLN A 74 -5.37 15.84 -18.87
C GLN A 74 -3.87 15.78 -18.56
N HIS A 75 -3.52 16.06 -17.31
CA HIS A 75 -2.13 16.07 -16.82
C HIS A 75 -1.89 14.87 -15.90
N GLY A 76 -0.71 14.27 -16.00
CA GLY A 76 -0.28 13.19 -15.11
C GLY A 76 -0.16 13.65 -13.66
N SER A 77 -0.40 12.75 -12.71
CA SER A 77 -0.15 12.98 -11.28
C SER A 77 1.36 12.91 -11.00
N TYR A 78 1.86 13.84 -10.17
CA TYR A 78 3.27 13.81 -9.75
C TYR A 78 3.47 14.40 -8.35
N THR A 79 4.61 14.07 -7.75
CA THR A 79 5.03 14.64 -6.47
C THR A 79 6.47 15.16 -6.59
N MET A 80 6.68 16.41 -6.27
CA MET A 80 8.02 16.95 -6.06
C MET A 80 8.46 16.65 -4.64
N VAL A 81 9.59 15.97 -4.51
CA VAL A 81 10.17 15.58 -3.21
C VAL A 81 11.41 16.42 -2.95
N PHE A 82 11.36 17.23 -1.92
CA PHE A 82 12.52 18.00 -1.44
C PHE A 82 13.10 17.30 -0.23
N SER A 83 14.34 16.83 -0.36
CA SER A 83 15.06 16.08 0.68
C SER A 83 16.31 16.85 1.10
N PRO A 84 16.20 17.88 1.98
CA PRO A 84 17.35 18.59 2.49
C PRO A 84 18.16 17.70 3.45
N GLU A 85 19.48 17.92 3.52
CA GLU A 85 20.34 17.21 4.47
C GLU A 85 19.89 17.49 5.92
N ASN A 86 19.84 16.43 6.73
CA ASN A 86 19.48 16.46 8.15
C ASN A 86 18.07 16.99 8.48
N GLN A 87 17.15 16.96 7.53
CA GLN A 87 15.74 17.31 7.73
C GLN A 87 14.85 16.26 7.05
N ASP A 88 13.62 16.15 7.53
CA ASP A 88 12.64 15.29 6.89
C ASP A 88 12.20 15.86 5.52
N ARG A 89 11.71 14.98 4.66
CA ARG A 89 11.27 15.30 3.30
C ARG A 89 10.05 16.23 3.31
N THR A 90 10.00 17.12 2.35
CA THR A 90 8.78 17.87 2.02
C THR A 90 8.23 17.38 0.69
N LEU A 91 6.96 17.01 0.68
CA LEU A 91 6.25 16.51 -0.49
C LEU A 91 5.29 17.59 -1.00
N ILE A 92 5.36 17.93 -2.27
CA ILE A 92 4.41 18.82 -2.94
C ILE A 92 3.76 18.03 -4.07
N HIS A 93 2.49 17.70 -3.87
CA HIS A 93 1.74 16.79 -4.73
C HIS A 93 0.79 17.53 -5.67
N TYR A 94 0.78 17.14 -6.94
CA TYR A 94 -0.22 17.49 -7.93
C TYR A 94 -1.05 16.26 -8.28
N PRO A 95 -2.37 16.24 -8.01
CA PRO A 95 -3.20 15.04 -8.17
C PRO A 95 -3.40 14.63 -9.64
N GLY A 96 -3.45 15.58 -10.58
CA GLY A 96 -3.60 15.27 -12.00
C GLY A 96 -4.79 14.35 -12.28
N THR A 97 -4.57 13.30 -13.09
CA THR A 97 -5.60 12.31 -13.45
C THR A 97 -6.19 11.55 -12.25
N ASN A 98 -5.49 11.50 -11.10
CA ASN A 98 -6.03 10.85 -9.90
C ASN A 98 -7.27 11.58 -9.35
N GLU A 99 -7.38 12.91 -9.56
CA GLU A 99 -8.54 13.69 -9.12
C GLU A 99 -9.84 13.27 -9.82
N ASN A 100 -9.72 12.74 -11.04
CA ASN A 100 -10.85 12.36 -11.89
C ASN A 100 -10.96 10.83 -12.06
N PHE A 101 -10.19 10.05 -11.32
CA PHE A 101 -10.25 8.59 -11.43
C PHE A 101 -11.59 8.07 -10.91
N VAL A 102 -12.28 7.29 -11.74
CA VAL A 102 -13.61 6.71 -11.48
C VAL A 102 -13.64 5.23 -11.85
N ILE A 103 -14.65 4.51 -11.38
CA ILE A 103 -14.81 3.06 -11.59
C ILE A 103 -14.88 2.69 -13.10
N GLU A 104 -15.36 3.57 -13.96
CA GLU A 104 -15.45 3.37 -15.42
C GLU A 104 -14.07 3.32 -16.08
N HIS A 105 -13.03 3.76 -15.39
CA HIS A 105 -11.66 3.62 -15.87
C HIS A 105 -11.12 2.21 -15.68
N ILE A 106 -11.77 1.36 -14.89
CA ILE A 106 -11.38 -0.03 -14.70
C ILE A 106 -12.02 -0.91 -15.76
N ASP A 107 -11.22 -1.72 -16.42
CA ASP A 107 -11.73 -2.76 -17.34
C ASP A 107 -12.06 -4.02 -16.53
N PHE A 108 -13.33 -4.25 -16.29
CA PHE A 108 -13.81 -5.41 -15.53
C PHE A 108 -13.67 -6.75 -16.25
N GLU A 109 -13.46 -6.75 -17.57
CA GLU A 109 -13.21 -8.01 -18.31
C GLU A 109 -11.89 -8.65 -17.87
N LEU A 110 -10.91 -7.86 -17.42
CA LEU A 110 -9.64 -8.34 -16.89
C LEU A 110 -9.79 -9.18 -15.61
N LEU A 111 -10.89 -9.01 -14.88
CA LEU A 111 -11.16 -9.79 -13.66
C LEU A 111 -11.33 -11.29 -13.95
N ASN A 112 -11.76 -11.66 -15.17
CA ASN A 112 -11.94 -13.06 -15.56
C ASN A 112 -10.65 -13.90 -15.49
N GLU A 113 -9.49 -13.24 -15.56
CA GLU A 113 -8.16 -13.86 -15.52
C GLU A 113 -7.36 -13.43 -14.29
N THR A 114 -8.00 -12.74 -13.34
CA THR A 114 -7.35 -12.15 -12.17
C THR A 114 -7.60 -12.98 -10.93
N SER A 115 -6.55 -13.27 -10.17
CA SER A 115 -6.66 -13.97 -8.88
C SER A 115 -6.85 -13.00 -7.72
N ILE A 116 -6.16 -11.85 -7.73
CA ILE A 116 -6.23 -10.81 -6.68
C ILE A 116 -6.41 -9.44 -7.34
N PHE A 117 -7.38 -8.68 -6.87
CA PHE A 117 -7.50 -7.25 -7.14
C PHE A 117 -6.98 -6.45 -5.94
N HIS A 118 -6.01 -5.59 -6.17
CA HIS A 118 -5.43 -4.71 -5.16
C HIS A 118 -5.64 -3.25 -5.53
N LEU A 119 -6.24 -2.47 -4.65
CA LEU A 119 -6.30 -1.01 -4.76
C LEU A 119 -5.52 -0.40 -3.59
N GLY A 120 -4.65 0.55 -3.91
CA GLY A 120 -3.98 1.35 -2.90
C GLY A 120 -4.39 2.82 -2.96
N TYR A 121 -4.28 3.48 -1.81
CA TYR A 121 -4.34 4.92 -1.65
C TYR A 121 -5.66 5.59 -2.06
N PRO A 122 -6.84 5.07 -1.65
CA PRO A 122 -8.11 5.77 -1.88
C PRO A 122 -8.11 7.25 -1.47
N PRO A 123 -7.37 7.69 -0.42
CA PRO A 123 -7.30 9.12 -0.09
C PRO A 123 -6.77 10.01 -1.21
N LEU A 124 -6.04 9.47 -2.18
CA LEU A 124 -5.56 10.20 -3.35
C LEU A 124 -6.51 10.12 -4.56
N LEU A 125 -7.66 9.45 -4.41
CA LEU A 125 -8.67 9.22 -5.45
C LEU A 125 -10.02 9.80 -4.99
N PRO A 126 -10.17 11.13 -4.93
CA PRO A 126 -11.29 11.78 -4.24
C PRO A 126 -12.66 11.34 -4.79
N ARG A 127 -12.77 11.06 -6.10
CA ARG A 127 -14.04 10.59 -6.69
C ARG A 127 -14.51 9.27 -6.10
N LEU A 128 -13.60 8.33 -5.82
CA LEU A 128 -13.97 7.05 -5.18
C LEU A 128 -14.40 7.23 -3.72
N VAL A 129 -13.98 8.32 -3.07
CA VAL A 129 -14.23 8.61 -1.63
C VAL A 129 -15.45 9.49 -1.44
N ASP A 130 -15.90 10.20 -2.48
CA ASP A 130 -17.09 11.04 -2.45
C ASP A 130 -18.33 10.23 -2.01
N GLU A 131 -19.34 10.90 -1.49
CA GLU A 131 -20.57 10.29 -0.98
C GLU A 131 -20.33 9.16 0.03
N ASP A 132 -19.38 9.40 0.96
CA ASP A 132 -18.96 8.43 1.98
C ASP A 132 -18.47 7.11 1.37
N GLY A 133 -17.76 7.16 0.25
CA GLY A 133 -17.14 6.01 -0.42
C GLY A 133 -18.11 5.13 -1.20
N PHE A 134 -19.21 5.69 -1.70
CA PHE A 134 -20.19 4.92 -2.46
C PHE A 134 -19.58 4.24 -3.70
N GLU A 135 -18.77 4.96 -4.46
CA GLU A 135 -18.14 4.41 -5.66
C GLU A 135 -17.08 3.35 -5.32
N LEU A 136 -16.35 3.55 -4.21
CA LEU A 136 -15.38 2.57 -3.70
C LEU A 136 -16.08 1.27 -3.24
N GLU A 137 -17.23 1.37 -2.56
CA GLU A 137 -18.07 0.22 -2.23
C GLU A 137 -18.53 -0.52 -3.48
N LEU A 138 -19.05 0.21 -4.48
CA LEU A 138 -19.51 -0.37 -5.73
C LEU A 138 -18.41 -1.11 -6.47
N LEU A 139 -17.19 -0.56 -6.48
CA LEU A 139 -16.02 -1.20 -7.05
C LEU A 139 -15.74 -2.53 -6.35
N TYR A 140 -15.59 -2.51 -5.03
CA TYR A 140 -15.23 -3.71 -4.28
C TYR A 140 -16.33 -4.78 -4.28
N SER A 141 -17.61 -4.40 -4.27
CA SER A 141 -18.71 -5.37 -4.39
C SER A 141 -18.66 -6.11 -5.73
N LYS A 142 -18.47 -5.38 -6.83
CA LYS A 142 -18.36 -5.99 -8.18
C LYS A 142 -17.14 -6.93 -8.29
N VAL A 143 -16.01 -6.53 -7.75
CA VAL A 143 -14.79 -7.37 -7.76
C VAL A 143 -15.02 -8.63 -6.93
N LYS A 144 -15.57 -8.51 -5.74
CA LYS A 144 -15.85 -9.66 -4.87
C LYS A 144 -16.85 -10.63 -5.49
N GLU A 145 -17.90 -10.12 -6.14
CA GLU A 145 -18.91 -10.93 -6.83
C GLU A 145 -18.33 -11.72 -8.02
N SER A 146 -17.24 -11.25 -8.64
CA SER A 146 -16.54 -11.99 -9.70
C SER A 146 -15.70 -13.17 -9.20
N GLY A 147 -15.60 -13.36 -7.89
CA GLY A 147 -14.80 -14.44 -7.28
C GLY A 147 -13.32 -14.11 -7.10
N VAL A 148 -12.92 -12.88 -7.39
CA VAL A 148 -11.54 -12.39 -7.23
C VAL A 148 -11.29 -12.02 -5.77
N VAL A 149 -10.14 -12.40 -5.22
CA VAL A 149 -9.70 -11.98 -3.88
C VAL A 149 -9.46 -10.48 -3.87
N THR A 150 -10.02 -9.80 -2.87
CA THR A 150 -9.97 -8.34 -2.76
C THR A 150 -8.96 -7.90 -1.72
N SER A 151 -8.18 -6.87 -2.07
CA SER A 151 -7.11 -6.33 -1.24
C SER A 151 -7.11 -4.80 -1.28
N LEU A 152 -6.96 -4.17 -0.11
CA LEU A 152 -6.99 -2.72 0.05
C LEU A 152 -5.81 -2.24 0.88
N ASP A 153 -5.07 -1.24 0.38
CA ASP A 153 -4.10 -0.46 1.13
C ASP A 153 -4.54 0.99 1.24
N LEU A 154 -3.97 1.71 2.19
CA LEU A 154 -4.29 3.10 2.45
C LEU A 154 -3.09 4.03 2.23
N SER A 155 -3.33 5.31 2.36
CA SER A 155 -2.35 6.36 2.60
C SER A 155 -2.94 7.38 3.56
N LEU A 156 -2.12 8.18 4.21
CA LEU A 156 -2.64 9.35 4.92
C LEU A 156 -3.20 10.36 3.91
N PRO A 157 -4.40 10.91 4.15
CA PRO A 157 -4.90 12.01 3.34
C PRO A 157 -4.07 13.27 3.58
N ASP A 158 -3.90 14.09 2.54
CA ASP A 158 -3.35 15.44 2.72
C ASP A 158 -4.24 16.22 3.69
N PRO A 159 -3.70 16.79 4.79
CA PRO A 159 -4.49 17.57 5.77
C PRO A 159 -5.29 18.74 5.16
N HIS A 160 -4.88 19.23 4.00
CA HIS A 160 -5.53 20.32 3.26
C HIS A 160 -6.20 19.86 1.96
N GLY A 161 -6.13 18.56 1.65
CA GLY A 161 -6.69 17.97 0.44
C GLY A 161 -8.20 17.71 0.53
N ASN A 162 -8.81 17.40 -0.60
CA ASN A 162 -10.24 17.16 -0.74
C ASN A 162 -10.78 16.03 0.16
N THR A 163 -9.95 15.05 0.48
CA THR A 163 -10.31 13.87 1.31
C THR A 163 -9.99 14.03 2.80
N SER A 164 -9.44 15.18 3.21
CA SER A 164 -9.05 15.42 4.62
C SER A 164 -10.20 15.42 5.60
N SER A 165 -11.39 15.84 5.15
CA SER A 165 -12.62 15.93 5.94
C SER A 165 -13.56 14.73 5.77
N ALA A 166 -13.16 13.72 4.96
CA ALA A 166 -13.96 12.52 4.75
C ALA A 166 -14.15 11.75 6.05
N ASP A 167 -15.35 11.19 6.23
CA ASP A 167 -15.64 10.29 7.36
C ASP A 167 -15.09 8.88 7.06
N TRP A 168 -13.79 8.71 7.27
CA TRP A 168 -13.10 7.46 7.00
C TRP A 168 -13.67 6.28 7.76
N LYS A 169 -14.17 6.50 8.98
CA LYS A 169 -14.82 5.43 9.74
C LYS A 169 -16.09 4.93 9.04
N LYS A 170 -16.85 5.84 8.45
CA LYS A 170 -18.06 5.50 7.69
C LYS A 170 -17.71 4.82 6.36
N ILE A 171 -16.68 5.32 5.67
CA ILE A 171 -16.17 4.74 4.43
C ILE A 171 -15.70 3.30 4.66
N LEU A 172 -14.82 3.08 5.66
CA LEU A 172 -14.29 1.75 5.96
C LEU A 172 -15.40 0.78 6.39
N LYS A 173 -16.38 1.24 7.17
CA LYS A 173 -17.56 0.42 7.53
C LYS A 173 -18.36 -0.02 6.30
N ARG A 174 -18.40 0.80 5.25
CA ARG A 174 -19.09 0.50 4.00
C ARG A 174 -18.31 -0.45 3.11
N VAL A 175 -16.99 -0.29 3.04
CA VAL A 175 -16.12 -0.97 2.06
C VAL A 175 -15.57 -2.30 2.58
N LEU A 176 -15.18 -2.39 3.86
CA LEU A 176 -14.53 -3.58 4.43
C LEU A 176 -15.35 -4.88 4.37
N PRO A 177 -16.71 -4.89 4.31
CA PRO A 177 -17.46 -6.12 4.04
C PRO A 177 -17.11 -6.79 2.70
N PHE A 178 -16.53 -6.03 1.78
CA PHE A 178 -16.12 -6.51 0.46
C PHE A 178 -14.62 -6.67 0.31
N VAL A 179 -13.82 -6.43 1.35
CA VAL A 179 -12.35 -6.52 1.35
C VAL A 179 -11.90 -7.72 2.17
N GLU A 180 -11.15 -8.64 1.56
CA GLU A 180 -10.64 -9.80 2.29
C GLU A 180 -9.30 -9.51 2.96
N ILE A 181 -8.42 -8.73 2.33
CA ILE A 181 -7.08 -8.42 2.84
C ILE A 181 -6.94 -6.91 3.05
N PHE A 182 -6.66 -6.50 4.28
CA PHE A 182 -6.51 -5.09 4.64
C PHE A 182 -5.30 -4.87 5.53
N LEU A 183 -4.22 -4.31 4.97
CA LEU A 183 -2.92 -4.18 5.62
C LEU A 183 -2.38 -2.73 5.56
N PRO A 184 -3.07 -1.74 6.12
CA PRO A 184 -2.61 -0.35 6.16
C PRO A 184 -1.35 -0.18 7.04
N SER A 185 -0.71 0.98 6.97
CA SER A 185 0.23 1.43 7.99
C SER A 185 -0.53 1.75 9.28
N ILE A 186 0.11 1.55 10.41
CA ILE A 186 -0.54 1.80 11.71
C ILE A 186 -0.96 3.26 11.87
N GLU A 187 -0.16 4.21 11.36
CA GLU A 187 -0.47 5.64 11.38
C GLU A 187 -1.74 5.97 10.59
N GLU A 188 -1.91 5.33 9.43
CA GLU A 188 -3.06 5.53 8.54
C GLU A 188 -4.36 5.06 9.23
N ILE A 189 -4.35 3.87 9.78
CA ILE A 189 -5.55 3.31 10.38
C ILE A 189 -5.91 3.98 11.72
N VAL A 190 -4.92 4.39 12.51
CA VAL A 190 -5.16 5.18 13.72
C VAL A 190 -5.74 6.55 13.34
N PHE A 191 -5.22 7.21 12.30
CA PHE A 191 -5.85 8.44 11.79
C PHE A 191 -7.32 8.22 11.40
N MET A 192 -7.64 7.13 10.73
CA MET A 192 -8.98 6.89 10.19
C MET A 192 -10.00 6.41 11.24
N LEU A 193 -9.62 5.53 12.15
CA LEU A 193 -10.53 4.95 13.15
C LEU A 193 -10.40 5.57 14.55
N ARG A 194 -9.26 6.18 14.88
CA ARG A 194 -8.90 6.71 16.19
C ARG A 194 -8.33 8.12 16.07
N LYS A 195 -8.98 8.99 15.28
CA LYS A 195 -8.48 10.34 14.95
C LYS A 195 -8.11 11.17 16.19
N SER A 196 -8.83 11.01 17.31
CA SER A 196 -8.50 11.68 18.57
C SER A 196 -7.14 11.27 19.11
N ASP A 197 -6.79 9.99 19.04
CA ASP A 197 -5.53 9.46 19.52
C ASP A 197 -4.39 9.97 18.61
N TYR A 198 -4.58 9.85 17.29
CA TYR A 198 -3.65 10.38 16.30
C TYR A 198 -3.29 11.85 16.53
N LEU A 199 -4.29 12.70 16.77
CA LEU A 199 -4.09 14.12 17.04
C LEU A 199 -3.41 14.36 18.40
N THR A 200 -3.77 13.59 19.43
CA THR A 200 -3.16 13.68 20.78
C THR A 200 -1.68 13.29 20.72
N TRP A 201 -1.32 12.33 19.88
CA TRP A 201 0.05 11.86 19.66
C TRP A 201 0.81 12.65 18.60
N ASN A 202 0.23 13.75 18.09
CA ASN A 202 0.81 14.57 17.02
C ASN A 202 1.25 13.77 15.78
N GLY A 203 0.56 12.66 15.48
CA GLY A 203 0.89 11.76 14.38
C GLY A 203 2.01 10.75 14.68
N GLU A 204 2.68 10.85 15.82
CA GLU A 204 3.70 9.89 16.25
C GLU A 204 3.05 8.69 16.94
N VAL A 205 2.59 7.71 16.18
CA VAL A 205 1.78 6.59 16.69
C VAL A 205 2.64 5.52 17.38
N LEU A 206 3.77 5.12 16.77
CA LEU A 206 4.58 3.99 17.23
C LEU A 206 4.97 4.02 18.72
N PRO A 207 5.36 5.17 19.34
CA PRO A 207 5.74 5.22 20.74
C PRO A 207 4.59 4.92 21.74
N TYR A 208 3.36 5.03 21.30
CA TYR A 208 2.16 4.87 22.14
C TYR A 208 1.42 3.55 21.90
N LEU A 209 1.90 2.74 20.97
CA LEU A 209 1.31 1.42 20.71
C LEU A 209 1.52 0.49 21.90
N THR A 210 0.48 -0.28 22.19
CA THR A 210 0.57 -1.49 23.02
C THR A 210 0.04 -2.67 22.22
N LYS A 211 0.41 -3.87 22.63
CA LYS A 211 -0.14 -5.10 22.01
C LYS A 211 -1.67 -5.09 22.04
N GLN A 212 -2.27 -4.73 23.19
CA GLN A 212 -3.72 -4.68 23.34
C GLN A 212 -4.37 -3.66 22.40
N TYR A 213 -3.76 -2.47 22.23
CA TYR A 213 -4.28 -1.46 21.32
C TYR A 213 -4.33 -1.94 19.87
N MET A 214 -3.27 -2.65 19.43
CA MET A 214 -3.23 -3.24 18.09
C MET A 214 -4.26 -4.37 17.92
N GLU A 215 -4.42 -5.22 18.95
CA GLU A 215 -5.40 -6.28 18.94
C GLU A 215 -6.83 -5.73 18.85
N ASP A 216 -7.18 -4.73 19.66
CA ASP A 216 -8.49 -4.07 19.65
C ASP A 216 -8.79 -3.41 18.30
N LEU A 217 -7.77 -2.77 17.68
CA LEU A 217 -7.91 -2.14 16.39
C LEU A 217 -8.09 -3.15 15.26
N ALA A 218 -7.34 -4.27 15.32
CA ALA A 218 -7.50 -5.35 14.35
C ALA A 218 -8.87 -6.05 14.49
N ASP A 219 -9.36 -6.26 15.72
CA ASP A 219 -10.67 -6.82 15.96
C ASP A 219 -11.78 -5.94 15.38
N GLU A 220 -11.72 -4.61 15.55
CA GLU A 220 -12.67 -3.68 14.93
C GLU A 220 -12.68 -3.84 13.38
N ILE A 221 -11.53 -4.00 12.75
CA ILE A 221 -11.43 -4.21 11.29
C ILE A 221 -12.04 -5.56 10.88
N LEU A 222 -11.76 -6.63 11.63
CA LEU A 222 -12.32 -7.95 11.36
C LEU A 222 -13.84 -7.98 11.58
N GLU A 223 -14.35 -7.28 12.58
CA GLU A 223 -15.81 -7.10 12.82
C GLU A 223 -16.48 -6.33 11.67
N LEU A 224 -15.76 -5.45 10.98
CA LEU A 224 -16.25 -4.75 9.79
C LEU A 224 -16.28 -5.65 8.54
N GLY A 225 -15.72 -6.86 8.57
CA GLY A 225 -15.88 -7.88 7.54
C GLY A 225 -14.60 -8.34 6.84
N ALA A 226 -13.44 -7.77 7.14
CA ALA A 226 -12.18 -8.25 6.57
C ALA A 226 -11.85 -9.67 7.06
N ALA A 227 -11.25 -10.50 6.19
CA ALA A 227 -10.73 -11.82 6.58
C ALA A 227 -9.37 -11.69 7.26
N VAL A 228 -8.52 -10.82 6.71
CA VAL A 228 -7.15 -10.59 7.14
C VAL A 228 -6.98 -9.10 7.44
N SER A 229 -6.68 -8.79 8.69
CA SER A 229 -6.30 -7.46 9.18
C SER A 229 -4.85 -7.46 9.62
N GLY A 230 -4.11 -6.42 9.32
CA GLY A 230 -2.73 -6.28 9.78
C GLY A 230 -2.24 -4.87 9.65
N PHE A 231 -1.08 -4.62 10.27
CA PHE A 231 -0.49 -3.27 10.30
C PHE A 231 0.97 -3.32 9.90
N LYS A 232 1.35 -2.43 9.00
CA LYS A 232 2.75 -2.11 8.71
C LYS A 232 3.25 -1.20 9.84
N LEU A 233 4.33 -1.61 10.54
CA LEU A 233 4.83 -0.96 11.76
C LEU A 233 6.24 -0.36 11.55
N GLY A 234 6.62 -0.06 10.32
CA GLY A 234 7.94 0.47 9.99
C GLY A 234 9.07 -0.46 10.45
N ASN A 235 10.00 0.06 11.28
CA ASN A 235 11.13 -0.69 11.83
C ASN A 235 10.73 -1.80 12.80
N LEU A 236 9.51 -1.80 13.33
CA LEU A 236 8.97 -2.88 14.15
C LEU A 236 8.44 -4.08 13.32
N GLY A 237 8.41 -3.97 11.99
CA GLY A 237 7.95 -5.04 11.11
C GLY A 237 6.45 -5.00 10.83
N MET A 238 5.75 -6.13 10.93
CA MET A 238 4.32 -6.21 10.63
C MET A 238 3.57 -7.04 11.67
N TYR A 239 2.37 -6.59 11.99
CA TYR A 239 1.39 -7.31 12.80
C TYR A 239 0.27 -7.85 11.90
N LEU A 240 -0.25 -9.03 12.22
CA LEU A 240 -1.31 -9.71 11.50
C LEU A 240 -2.30 -10.35 12.46
N LYS A 241 -3.59 -10.12 12.22
CA LYS A 241 -4.69 -10.84 12.87
C LYS A 241 -5.72 -11.25 11.83
N THR A 242 -6.30 -12.44 11.97
CA THR A 242 -7.25 -12.97 10.99
C THR A 242 -8.56 -13.37 11.66
N SER A 243 -9.63 -13.34 10.88
CA SER A 243 -10.96 -13.70 11.35
C SER A 243 -11.03 -15.18 11.77
N SER A 244 -11.86 -15.46 12.78
CA SER A 244 -12.29 -16.82 13.11
C SER A 244 -13.59 -17.22 12.39
N ASP A 245 -14.17 -16.32 11.60
CA ASP A 245 -15.39 -16.56 10.84
C ASP A 245 -15.05 -16.94 9.40
N LEU A 246 -15.34 -18.18 9.03
CA LEU A 246 -15.09 -18.70 7.68
C LEU A 246 -15.76 -17.87 6.58
N ARG A 247 -16.87 -17.20 6.87
CA ARG A 247 -17.61 -16.38 5.90
C ARG A 247 -16.78 -15.21 5.35
N HIS A 248 -15.77 -14.76 6.07
CA HIS A 248 -14.90 -13.69 5.63
C HIS A 248 -13.86 -14.16 4.59
N PHE A 249 -13.61 -15.47 4.49
CA PHE A 249 -12.60 -16.06 3.59
C PHE A 249 -13.16 -16.53 2.24
N GLN A 250 -14.32 -16.04 1.83
CA GLN A 250 -15.11 -16.56 0.71
C GLN A 250 -14.32 -16.81 -0.59
N ASN A 251 -13.56 -15.81 -1.07
CA ASN A 251 -12.74 -15.99 -2.28
C ASN A 251 -11.33 -16.48 -1.92
N LEU A 252 -10.84 -16.10 -0.74
CA LEU A 252 -9.51 -16.44 -0.26
C LEU A 252 -9.33 -17.96 -0.08
N GLU A 253 -10.39 -18.71 0.23
CA GLU A 253 -10.36 -20.19 0.33
C GLU A 253 -9.96 -20.89 -0.97
N THR A 254 -10.04 -20.20 -2.10
CA THR A 254 -9.59 -20.75 -3.39
C THR A 254 -8.06 -20.74 -3.54
N MET A 255 -7.37 -19.99 -2.69
CA MET A 255 -5.94 -19.71 -2.80
C MET A 255 -5.12 -20.33 -1.67
N VAL A 256 -5.69 -20.46 -0.47
CA VAL A 256 -4.97 -20.88 0.74
C VAL A 256 -5.74 -21.95 1.50
N ASP A 257 -5.02 -22.72 2.32
CA ASP A 257 -5.67 -23.59 3.33
C ASP A 257 -6.20 -22.70 4.47
N VAL A 258 -7.51 -22.42 4.44
CA VAL A 258 -8.16 -21.53 5.40
C VAL A 258 -7.98 -22.03 6.83
N SER A 259 -7.81 -23.35 7.06
CA SER A 259 -7.60 -23.89 8.41
C SER A 259 -6.31 -23.39 9.07
N GLU A 260 -5.30 -23.03 8.27
CA GLU A 260 -4.06 -22.41 8.76
C GLU A 260 -4.20 -20.91 9.02
N TRP A 261 -5.19 -20.27 8.37
CA TRP A 261 -5.39 -18.82 8.42
C TRP A 261 -6.40 -18.35 9.45
N MET A 262 -7.36 -19.19 9.86
CA MET A 262 -8.41 -18.79 10.80
C MET A 262 -7.88 -18.53 12.21
N GLY A 263 -8.24 -17.38 12.78
CA GLY A 263 -7.96 -17.05 14.18
C GLY A 263 -6.49 -16.83 14.50
N VAL A 264 -5.69 -16.50 13.50
CA VAL A 264 -4.26 -16.23 13.67
C VAL A 264 -4.02 -14.86 14.31
N ASN A 265 -3.00 -14.77 15.15
CA ASN A 265 -2.51 -13.52 15.74
C ASN A 265 -0.97 -13.59 15.79
N LEU A 266 -0.31 -12.85 14.89
CA LEU A 266 1.12 -12.93 14.63
C LEU A 266 1.77 -11.56 14.60
N TRP A 267 3.03 -11.52 14.97
CA TRP A 267 3.93 -10.41 14.70
C TRP A 267 5.24 -10.94 14.11
N GLN A 268 5.69 -10.31 13.05
CA GLN A 268 6.97 -10.56 12.42
C GLN A 268 7.82 -9.30 12.54
N PRO A 269 8.95 -9.35 13.25
CA PRO A 269 9.88 -8.22 13.31
C PRO A 269 10.49 -7.94 11.94
N ALA A 270 10.86 -6.68 11.69
CA ALA A 270 11.57 -6.28 10.49
C ALA A 270 12.94 -6.98 10.39
N PHE A 271 13.44 -7.18 9.17
CA PHE A 271 14.81 -7.66 8.97
C PHE A 271 15.82 -6.52 9.11
N GLN A 272 17.03 -6.85 9.62
CA GLN A 272 18.11 -5.89 9.74
C GLN A 272 18.72 -5.57 8.38
N VAL A 273 18.78 -4.29 8.07
CA VAL A 273 19.33 -3.77 6.82
C VAL A 273 19.96 -2.40 7.05
N GLU A 274 20.82 -1.98 6.12
CA GLU A 274 21.28 -0.60 6.03
C GLU A 274 20.26 0.22 5.21
N VAL A 275 19.58 1.15 5.88
CA VAL A 275 18.51 1.94 5.27
C VAL A 275 19.08 3.06 4.40
N GLN A 276 18.78 3.06 3.10
CA GLN A 276 19.11 4.11 2.14
C GLN A 276 17.90 5.01 1.83
N GLY A 277 16.69 4.44 1.89
CA GLY A 277 15.43 5.16 1.68
C GLY A 277 14.25 4.37 2.21
N THR A 278 13.13 5.03 2.49
CA THR A 278 11.92 4.38 3.04
C THR A 278 10.70 4.49 2.10
N THR A 279 10.88 5.15 0.96
CA THR A 279 9.79 5.31 -0.01
C THR A 279 9.40 3.96 -0.61
N GLY A 280 8.10 3.65 -0.59
CA GLY A 280 7.58 2.40 -1.16
C GLY A 280 7.81 1.15 -0.29
N ALA A 281 8.40 1.27 0.91
CA ALA A 281 8.63 0.10 1.79
C ALA A 281 7.34 -0.61 2.19
N GLY A 282 6.28 0.17 2.50
CA GLY A 282 4.95 -0.36 2.78
C GLY A 282 4.32 -1.08 1.60
N ASP A 283 4.38 -0.46 0.41
CA ASP A 283 3.89 -1.03 -0.85
C ASP A 283 4.62 -2.33 -1.19
N SER A 284 5.94 -2.33 -1.02
CA SER A 284 6.80 -3.50 -1.28
C SER A 284 6.54 -4.64 -0.30
N ALA A 285 6.33 -4.31 0.98
CA ALA A 285 5.92 -5.30 1.98
C ALA A 285 4.55 -5.90 1.64
N TYR A 286 3.60 -5.07 1.21
CA TYR A 286 2.30 -5.54 0.74
C TYR A 286 2.44 -6.45 -0.48
N ALA A 287 3.26 -6.07 -1.46
CA ALA A 287 3.57 -6.91 -2.62
C ALA A 287 4.16 -8.26 -2.22
N GLY A 288 5.07 -8.29 -1.25
CA GLY A 288 5.64 -9.51 -0.69
C GLY A 288 4.58 -10.41 -0.05
N PHE A 289 3.62 -9.81 0.66
CA PHE A 289 2.48 -10.52 1.23
C PHE A 289 1.61 -11.17 0.14
N LEU A 290 1.18 -10.40 -0.85
CA LEU A 290 0.34 -10.89 -1.95
C LEU A 290 1.04 -11.94 -2.80
N ALA A 291 2.33 -11.74 -3.09
CA ALA A 291 3.13 -12.69 -3.87
C ALA A 291 3.23 -14.06 -3.17
N GLU A 292 3.39 -14.08 -1.85
CA GLU A 292 3.50 -15.32 -1.09
C GLU A 292 2.13 -15.99 -0.88
N LEU A 293 1.07 -15.18 -0.74
CA LEU A 293 -0.31 -15.68 -0.69
C LEU A 293 -0.67 -16.42 -1.98
N LEU A 294 -0.29 -15.88 -3.15
CA LEU A 294 -0.48 -16.52 -4.45
C LEU A 294 0.26 -17.87 -4.60
N GLN A 295 1.24 -18.14 -3.74
CA GLN A 295 1.89 -19.46 -3.66
C GLN A 295 1.16 -20.45 -2.75
N GLY A 296 0.05 -20.05 -2.13
CA GLY A 296 -0.68 -20.86 -1.16
C GLY A 296 0.03 -21.03 0.18
N SER A 297 0.93 -20.12 0.52
CA SER A 297 1.70 -20.18 1.77
C SER A 297 0.84 -19.89 2.98
N GLY A 298 1.18 -20.52 4.12
CA GLY A 298 0.57 -20.22 5.41
C GLY A 298 0.96 -18.83 5.95
N PRO A 299 0.23 -18.32 6.98
CA PRO A 299 0.32 -16.93 7.42
C PRO A 299 1.71 -16.54 7.94
N VAL A 300 2.42 -17.46 8.59
CA VAL A 300 3.79 -17.19 9.11
C VAL A 300 4.78 -16.89 7.97
N GLN A 301 4.76 -17.73 6.92
CA GLN A 301 5.66 -17.56 5.79
C GLN A 301 5.29 -16.31 4.98
N THR A 302 3.99 -16.06 4.80
CA THR A 302 3.48 -14.89 4.08
C THR A 302 3.89 -13.58 4.78
N LEU A 303 3.71 -13.50 6.10
CA LEU A 303 4.11 -12.32 6.87
C LEU A 303 5.63 -12.12 6.88
N LYS A 304 6.39 -13.20 6.96
CA LYS A 304 7.86 -13.20 6.90
C LYS A 304 8.36 -12.67 5.55
N MET A 305 7.76 -13.11 4.45
CA MET A 305 8.11 -12.62 3.11
C MET A 305 7.75 -11.14 2.95
N ALA A 306 6.61 -10.70 3.45
CA ALA A 306 6.22 -9.29 3.43
C ALA A 306 7.30 -8.41 4.09
N CYS A 307 7.72 -8.75 5.31
CA CYS A 307 8.79 -8.03 6.00
C CYS A 307 10.14 -8.08 5.25
N ALA A 308 10.47 -9.22 4.62
CA ALA A 308 11.70 -9.38 3.86
C ALA A 308 11.72 -8.51 2.60
N VAL A 309 10.59 -8.43 1.87
CA VAL A 309 10.49 -7.59 0.67
C VAL A 309 10.54 -6.10 1.04
N GLY A 310 9.86 -5.69 2.12
CA GLY A 310 9.97 -4.33 2.65
C GLY A 310 11.41 -3.98 3.07
N ALA A 311 12.13 -4.93 3.67
CA ALA A 311 13.53 -4.76 4.02
C ALA A 311 14.45 -4.62 2.79
N CYS A 312 14.22 -5.41 1.73
CA CYS A 312 14.94 -5.24 0.46
C CYS A 312 14.70 -3.88 -0.17
N ASN A 313 13.47 -3.35 -0.09
CA ASN A 313 13.15 -2.04 -0.63
C ASN A 313 14.02 -0.94 0.00
N VAL A 314 14.13 -0.91 1.33
CA VAL A 314 14.82 0.18 2.03
C VAL A 314 16.35 0.16 1.89
N GLU A 315 16.92 -0.88 1.29
CA GLU A 315 18.36 -0.97 0.94
C GLU A 315 18.73 -0.13 -0.30
N ASP A 316 17.74 0.45 -1.01
CA ASP A 316 17.96 1.40 -2.10
C ASP A 316 17.12 2.68 -1.87
N ALA A 317 17.59 3.80 -2.36
CA ALA A 317 16.86 5.07 -2.29
C ALA A 317 15.66 5.13 -3.26
N ASP A 318 15.66 4.30 -4.30
CA ASP A 318 14.56 4.15 -5.25
C ASP A 318 13.47 3.23 -4.67
N SER A 319 12.22 3.55 -4.95
CA SER A 319 11.05 2.88 -4.34
C SER A 319 10.87 1.41 -4.72
N VAL A 320 11.57 0.91 -5.75
CA VAL A 320 11.40 -0.48 -6.23
C VAL A 320 12.72 -1.15 -6.63
N ARG A 321 13.83 -0.41 -6.73
CA ARG A 321 15.10 -0.94 -7.23
C ARG A 321 15.67 -2.02 -6.35
N GLY A 322 15.60 -1.87 -5.03
CA GLY A 322 16.10 -2.83 -4.04
C GLY A 322 15.43 -4.21 -4.09
N ILE A 323 14.26 -4.34 -4.73
CA ILE A 323 13.51 -5.61 -4.76
C ILE A 323 14.22 -6.63 -5.65
N SER A 324 14.60 -7.76 -5.05
CA SER A 324 15.16 -8.94 -5.74
C SER A 324 14.06 -9.96 -6.10
N ALA A 325 14.38 -10.93 -6.95
CA ALA A 325 13.47 -12.02 -7.26
C ALA A 325 13.13 -12.84 -5.99
N ARG A 326 11.90 -13.34 -5.90
CA ARG A 326 11.40 -14.11 -4.74
C ARG A 326 12.36 -15.19 -4.26
N LYS A 327 12.94 -15.97 -5.17
CA LYS A 327 13.90 -17.06 -4.85
C LYS A 327 15.17 -16.56 -4.15
N GLU A 328 15.62 -15.36 -4.46
CA GLU A 328 16.82 -14.78 -3.88
C GLU A 328 16.53 -14.26 -2.47
N ILE A 329 15.35 -13.69 -2.25
CA ILE A 329 14.89 -13.27 -0.92
C ILE A 329 14.73 -14.49 -0.01
N LEU A 330 14.08 -15.58 -0.48
CA LEU A 330 13.96 -16.82 0.28
C LEU A 330 15.35 -17.38 0.65
N LYS A 331 16.28 -17.41 -0.32
CA LYS A 331 17.64 -17.86 -0.06
C LYS A 331 18.33 -17.02 1.03
N ARG A 332 18.13 -15.69 1.01
CA ARG A 332 18.69 -14.79 2.03
C ARG A 332 18.10 -15.08 3.42
N ILE A 333 16.80 -15.34 3.50
CA ILE A 333 16.12 -15.75 4.73
C ILE A 333 16.70 -17.07 5.25
N ASP A 334 16.83 -18.08 4.39
CA ASP A 334 17.32 -19.41 4.75
C ASP A 334 18.80 -19.42 5.19
N GLN A 335 19.57 -18.44 4.73
CA GLN A 335 20.95 -18.20 5.14
C GLN A 335 21.06 -17.51 6.52
N GLY A 336 19.94 -17.27 7.21
CA GLY A 336 19.92 -16.70 8.55
C GLY A 336 19.95 -15.17 8.58
N TRP A 337 19.22 -14.52 7.65
CA TRP A 337 19.03 -13.07 7.69
C TRP A 337 18.46 -12.64 9.03
N GLN A 338 19.19 -11.80 9.76
CA GLN A 338 18.84 -11.41 11.11
C GLN A 338 17.63 -10.47 11.12
N VAL A 339 16.78 -10.63 12.12
CA VAL A 339 15.68 -9.71 12.39
C VAL A 339 16.09 -8.61 13.35
N SER A 340 15.36 -7.51 13.35
CA SER A 340 15.53 -6.41 14.30
C SER A 340 15.41 -6.93 15.74
N PRO A 341 16.27 -6.47 16.67
CA PRO A 341 16.14 -6.76 18.09
C PRO A 341 15.01 -5.98 18.76
N GLU A 342 14.39 -5.04 18.05
CA GLU A 342 13.25 -4.28 18.55
C GLU A 342 12.07 -5.20 18.82
N VAL A 343 11.33 -4.93 19.88
CA VAL A 343 10.17 -5.69 20.31
C VAL A 343 8.93 -4.81 20.33
N LEU A 344 7.77 -5.42 20.14
CA LEU A 344 6.52 -4.70 20.33
C LEU A 344 6.45 -4.17 21.79
N PRO A 345 5.95 -2.95 21.98
CA PRO A 345 5.64 -2.45 23.30
C PRO A 345 4.66 -3.39 24.03
N SER A 346 4.93 -3.63 25.33
CA SER A 346 4.14 -4.52 26.18
C SER A 346 2.79 -3.92 26.56
#